data_59cce90d927f6153118552e2c44599c1
#
_entry.id   59cce90d927f6153118552e2c44599c1
#
_cell.length_a   1.000
_cell.length_b   1.000
_cell.length_c   1.000
_cell.angle_alpha   90.00
_cell.angle_beta   90.00
_cell.angle_gamma   90.00
#
_symmetry.space_group_name_H-M   'P 1'
#
loop_
_entity.id
_entity.type
_entity.pdbx_description
1 polymer ?
#
loop_
_entity_poly.entity_id
_entity_poly.type
_entity_poly.pdbx_seq_one_letter_code
_entity_poly.pdbx_strand_id
1 'polypeptide(L)'
;MRIKFISLVKSSATPLNKDLLGTISEGISAFGDVEVVDTAPDLVHICGKWSSASATTIKQYTNKGVPVVFTSANGLAEQLASQSCMLAPTVFHCCGPAEARLIKKISPKAPIVVVANEKFTSTTDATTMLRQFNELYVKTYNEHETHVKESIQQKLKGVSDEAIKNIIALLLYLQYAYKRETIRQTLLDSLSDTLINSDYDEAAMRQTLINMRLSSFAASSMALLEEKSHLTEGFMPVASSADKLVKHMSKYII
;
A
#
# COMPACT_ATOMS: atom_id res chain seq x y z
N MET A 1 2.48 -3.59 10.50
CA MET A 1 2.42 -3.56 9.01
C MET A 1 2.10 -4.94 8.49
N ARG A 2 1.16 -5.06 7.55
CA ARG A 2 0.67 -6.32 6.99
C ARG A 2 1.31 -6.57 5.63
N ILE A 3 2.00 -7.69 5.44
CA ILE A 3 2.70 -8.02 4.21
C ILE A 3 2.14 -9.28 3.57
N LYS A 4 1.94 -9.23 2.24
CA LYS A 4 1.62 -10.38 1.42
C LYS A 4 2.82 -10.79 0.58
N PHE A 5 3.13 -12.08 0.58
CA PHE A 5 4.16 -12.67 -0.27
C PHE A 5 3.52 -13.37 -1.47
N ILE A 6 4.04 -13.12 -2.67
CA ILE A 6 3.55 -13.70 -3.92
C ILE A 6 4.72 -14.30 -4.70
N SER A 7 4.69 -15.61 -4.91
CA SER A 7 5.63 -16.30 -5.81
C SER A 7 4.98 -16.52 -7.17
N LEU A 8 5.56 -15.93 -8.21
CA LEU A 8 5.19 -16.14 -9.61
C LEU A 8 6.11 -17.14 -10.30
N VAL A 9 6.91 -17.89 -9.54
CA VAL A 9 7.82 -18.92 -10.02
C VAL A 9 7.14 -20.25 -9.93
N LYS A 10 7.05 -20.98 -11.08
CA LYS A 10 6.55 -22.35 -11.07
C LYS A 10 7.54 -23.26 -10.32
N SER A 11 7.04 -24.29 -9.64
CA SER A 11 7.77 -25.16 -8.72
C SER A 11 8.98 -25.92 -9.33
N SER A 12 9.18 -25.84 -10.65
CA SER A 12 10.34 -26.43 -11.35
C SER A 12 11.54 -25.51 -11.49
N ALA A 13 11.41 -24.24 -11.07
CA ALA A 13 12.51 -23.29 -11.10
C ALA A 13 13.34 -23.40 -9.80
N THR A 14 14.63 -23.43 -9.96
CA THR A 14 15.69 -23.63 -8.95
C THR A 14 15.31 -23.48 -7.47
N PRO A 15 15.73 -24.38 -6.59
CA PRO A 15 15.39 -24.41 -5.16
C PRO A 15 15.59 -23.07 -4.43
N LEU A 16 16.59 -22.29 -4.85
CA LEU A 16 17.06 -21.09 -4.16
C LEU A 16 15.98 -20.02 -3.93
N ASN A 17 15.09 -19.79 -4.90
CA ASN A 17 14.15 -18.67 -4.81
C ASN A 17 12.81 -19.02 -4.16
N LYS A 18 12.46 -20.31 -4.15
CA LYS A 18 11.30 -20.79 -3.39
C LYS A 18 11.61 -20.73 -1.89
N ASP A 19 12.84 -21.06 -1.54
CA ASP A 19 13.32 -21.04 -0.18
C ASP A 19 13.46 -19.60 0.36
N LEU A 20 13.84 -18.61 -0.46
CA LEU A 20 14.00 -17.23 -0.02
C LEU A 20 12.68 -16.64 0.51
N LEU A 21 11.60 -16.66 -0.28
CA LEU A 21 10.30 -16.14 0.17
C LEU A 21 9.73 -16.96 1.33
N GLY A 22 9.90 -18.27 1.33
CA GLY A 22 9.51 -19.14 2.44
C GLY A 22 10.23 -18.74 3.72
N THR A 23 11.55 -18.66 3.67
CA THR A 23 12.39 -18.26 4.81
C THR A 23 12.03 -16.86 5.32
N ILE A 24 11.80 -15.89 4.41
CA ILE A 24 11.40 -14.54 4.82
C ILE A 24 10.01 -14.58 5.45
N SER A 25 9.02 -15.22 4.82
CA SER A 25 7.65 -15.26 5.33
C SER A 25 7.51 -15.94 6.68
N GLU A 26 8.31 -16.98 6.92
CA GLU A 26 8.33 -17.71 8.19
C GLU A 26 9.06 -16.94 9.30
N GLY A 27 10.15 -16.23 8.94
CA GLY A 27 11.02 -15.59 9.94
C GLY A 27 10.72 -14.14 10.23
N ILE A 28 10.07 -13.40 9.31
CA ILE A 28 9.93 -11.95 9.41
C ILE A 28 9.02 -11.50 10.56
N SER A 29 8.01 -12.28 10.90
CA SER A 29 7.08 -11.97 12.00
C SER A 29 7.74 -11.97 13.38
N ALA A 30 8.94 -12.56 13.50
CA ALA A 30 9.70 -12.55 14.75
C ALA A 30 10.20 -11.16 15.17
N PHE A 31 10.24 -10.19 14.24
CA PHE A 31 10.65 -8.81 14.53
C PHE A 31 9.51 -7.95 15.10
N GLY A 32 8.24 -8.44 15.09
CA GLY A 32 7.10 -7.73 15.68
C GLY A 32 6.53 -6.58 14.84
N ASP A 33 7.28 -6.05 13.86
CA ASP A 33 6.84 -4.94 13.01
C ASP A 33 5.97 -5.39 11.83
N VAL A 34 6.01 -6.69 11.51
CA VAL A 34 5.43 -7.30 10.32
C VAL A 34 4.52 -8.47 10.65
N GLU A 35 3.33 -8.45 10.09
CA GLU A 35 2.36 -9.55 10.08
C GLU A 35 2.24 -10.08 8.64
N VAL A 36 2.37 -11.38 8.44
CA VAL A 36 2.17 -12.02 7.13
C VAL A 36 0.70 -12.31 6.92
N VAL A 37 0.15 -11.85 5.80
CA VAL A 37 -1.29 -11.94 5.50
C VAL A 37 -1.57 -12.36 4.07
N ASP A 38 -2.73 -12.96 3.84
CA ASP A 38 -3.21 -13.31 2.49
C ASP A 38 -4.09 -12.23 1.87
N THR A 39 -4.74 -11.42 2.71
CA THR A 39 -5.71 -10.39 2.27
C THR A 39 -5.38 -9.04 2.88
N ALA A 40 -5.84 -7.98 2.25
CA ALA A 40 -5.72 -6.61 2.74
C ALA A 40 -4.28 -6.23 3.18
N PRO A 41 -3.24 -6.40 2.34
CA PRO A 41 -1.86 -6.08 2.69
C PRO A 41 -1.60 -4.57 2.66
N ASP A 42 -0.72 -4.13 3.56
CA ASP A 42 -0.13 -2.78 3.53
C ASP A 42 1.03 -2.70 2.51
N LEU A 43 1.71 -3.83 2.26
CA LEU A 43 2.81 -3.99 1.32
C LEU A 43 2.76 -5.39 0.68
N VAL A 44 3.20 -5.50 -0.57
CA VAL A 44 3.33 -6.80 -1.25
C VAL A 44 4.77 -7.04 -1.69
N HIS A 45 5.30 -8.22 -1.37
CA HIS A 45 6.59 -8.69 -1.90
C HIS A 45 6.34 -9.75 -2.97
N ILE A 46 6.72 -9.46 -4.20
CA ILE A 46 6.57 -10.35 -5.36
C ILE A 46 7.93 -10.90 -5.76
N CYS A 47 8.05 -12.22 -5.83
CA CYS A 47 9.19 -12.89 -6.44
C CYS A 47 8.76 -13.51 -7.77
N GLY A 48 9.43 -13.14 -8.87
CA GLY A 48 9.03 -13.60 -10.18
C GLY A 48 10.06 -13.36 -11.26
N LYS A 49 9.78 -13.92 -12.43
CA LYS A 49 10.57 -13.64 -13.64
C LYS A 49 10.25 -12.25 -14.17
N TRP A 50 11.18 -11.62 -14.87
CA TRP A 50 10.92 -10.40 -15.62
C TRP A 50 9.99 -10.72 -16.80
N SER A 51 8.70 -10.51 -16.63
CA SER A 51 7.67 -10.97 -17.58
C SER A 51 6.42 -10.09 -17.54
N SER A 52 5.58 -10.20 -18.56
CA SER A 52 4.26 -9.53 -18.59
C SER A 52 3.36 -9.95 -17.43
N ALA A 53 3.44 -11.19 -16.97
CA ALA A 53 2.69 -11.66 -15.81
C ALA A 53 3.12 -10.91 -14.53
N SER A 54 4.44 -10.76 -14.32
CA SER A 54 4.96 -9.96 -13.20
C SER A 54 4.56 -8.50 -13.33
N ALA A 55 4.64 -7.91 -14.53
CA ALA A 55 4.20 -6.53 -14.77
C ALA A 55 2.71 -6.34 -14.45
N THR A 56 1.86 -7.26 -14.85
CA THR A 56 0.42 -7.24 -14.55
C THR A 56 0.15 -7.32 -13.05
N THR A 57 0.81 -8.25 -12.35
CA THR A 57 0.65 -8.40 -10.91
C THR A 57 1.14 -7.17 -10.15
N ILE A 58 2.32 -6.62 -10.49
CA ILE A 58 2.83 -5.37 -9.91
C ILE A 58 1.81 -4.25 -10.11
N LYS A 59 1.33 -4.06 -11.35
CA LYS A 59 0.36 -3.01 -11.69
C LYS A 59 -0.97 -3.16 -10.94
N GLN A 60 -1.41 -4.39 -10.70
CA GLN A 60 -2.63 -4.65 -9.93
C GLN A 60 -2.54 -4.04 -8.52
N TYR A 61 -1.43 -4.21 -7.82
CA TYR A 61 -1.24 -3.69 -6.47
C TYR A 61 -0.89 -2.20 -6.47
N THR A 62 0.00 -1.75 -7.31
CA THR A 62 0.36 -0.31 -7.38
C THR A 62 -0.83 0.55 -7.79
N ASN A 63 -1.72 0.07 -8.66
CA ASN A 63 -2.97 0.77 -9.01
C ASN A 63 -3.94 0.89 -7.82
N LYS A 64 -3.90 -0.05 -6.88
CA LYS A 64 -4.64 0.04 -5.61
C LYS A 64 -3.95 0.95 -4.58
N GLY A 65 -2.76 1.45 -4.88
CA GLY A 65 -1.96 2.24 -3.93
C GLY A 65 -1.23 1.38 -2.90
N VAL A 66 -1.04 0.09 -3.16
CA VAL A 66 -0.24 -0.81 -2.31
C VAL A 66 1.20 -0.82 -2.83
N PRO A 67 2.21 -0.46 -2.00
CA PRO A 67 3.60 -0.51 -2.42
C PRO A 67 4.05 -1.95 -2.67
N VAL A 68 4.90 -2.11 -3.69
CA VAL A 68 5.39 -3.41 -4.15
C VAL A 68 6.91 -3.46 -4.08
N VAL A 69 7.44 -4.45 -3.35
CA VAL A 69 8.83 -4.90 -3.46
C VAL A 69 8.88 -6.03 -4.47
N PHE A 70 9.78 -5.96 -5.45
CA PHE A 70 9.94 -7.00 -6.46
C PHE A 70 11.34 -7.59 -6.42
N THR A 71 11.42 -8.91 -6.28
CA THR A 71 12.65 -9.70 -6.41
C THR A 71 12.64 -10.49 -7.71
N SER A 72 13.69 -10.37 -8.51
CA SER A 72 13.83 -11.17 -9.72
C SER A 72 14.24 -12.61 -9.37
N ALA A 73 13.48 -13.56 -9.89
CA ALA A 73 13.83 -14.98 -9.81
C ALA A 73 14.69 -15.38 -11.01
N ASN A 74 15.76 -16.14 -10.79
CA ASN A 74 16.58 -16.76 -11.84
C ASN A 74 17.31 -15.79 -12.79
N GLY A 75 18.40 -15.17 -12.34
CA GLY A 75 19.39 -14.55 -13.21
C GLY A 75 18.83 -13.50 -14.19
N LEU A 76 18.86 -12.26 -13.77
CA LEU A 76 18.31 -11.14 -14.53
C LEU A 76 18.91 -11.00 -15.94
N ALA A 77 20.17 -11.39 -16.13
CA ALA A 77 20.91 -11.15 -17.36
C ALA A 77 20.29 -11.87 -18.58
N GLU A 78 19.85 -13.10 -18.43
CA GLU A 78 19.21 -13.86 -19.52
C GLU A 78 17.79 -13.40 -19.81
N GLN A 79 17.09 -12.90 -18.79
CA GLN A 79 15.71 -12.45 -18.91
C GLN A 79 15.61 -11.07 -19.56
N LEU A 80 16.60 -10.21 -19.39
CA LEU A 80 16.62 -8.85 -19.92
C LEU A 80 16.93 -8.78 -21.41
N ALA A 81 17.68 -9.73 -21.93
CA ALA A 81 18.02 -9.79 -23.35
C ALA A 81 16.82 -10.11 -24.26
N SER A 82 15.73 -10.63 -23.71
CA SER A 82 14.60 -11.17 -24.48
C SER A 82 13.27 -10.42 -24.30
N GLN A 83 13.17 -9.38 -23.44
CA GLN A 83 11.86 -8.83 -23.08
C GLN A 83 11.73 -7.32 -23.14
N SER A 84 10.66 -6.89 -23.83
CA SER A 84 10.23 -5.50 -23.96
C SER A 84 9.27 -4.99 -22.87
N CYS A 85 8.98 -5.78 -21.82
CA CYS A 85 8.05 -5.33 -20.77
C CYS A 85 8.77 -4.51 -19.70
N MET A 86 8.19 -3.37 -19.36
CA MET A 86 8.66 -2.55 -18.22
C MET A 86 8.01 -3.01 -16.94
N LEU A 87 8.82 -3.29 -15.90
CA LEU A 87 8.34 -3.45 -14.53
C LEU A 87 8.49 -2.13 -13.79
N ALA A 88 7.47 -1.76 -13.03
CA ALA A 88 7.45 -0.55 -12.22
C ALA A 88 6.98 -0.86 -10.79
N PRO A 89 7.73 -1.67 -10.01
CA PRO A 89 7.47 -1.83 -8.59
C PRO A 89 7.84 -0.55 -7.85
N THR A 90 7.41 -0.45 -6.58
CA THR A 90 7.85 0.65 -5.70
C THR A 90 9.35 0.57 -5.44
N VAL A 91 9.87 -0.66 -5.21
CA VAL A 91 11.29 -0.93 -5.00
C VAL A 91 11.69 -2.25 -5.67
N PHE A 92 12.82 -2.27 -6.33
CA PHE A 92 13.49 -3.50 -6.74
C PHE A 92 14.41 -4.00 -5.61
N HIS A 93 14.19 -5.19 -5.13
CA HIS A 93 15.16 -5.92 -4.32
C HIS A 93 16.10 -6.69 -5.24
N CYS A 94 17.40 -6.56 -4.99
CA CYS A 94 18.47 -7.27 -5.68
C CYS A 94 19.27 -8.12 -4.71
N CYS A 95 19.62 -9.32 -5.12
CA CYS A 95 20.44 -10.23 -4.33
C CYS A 95 21.93 -9.85 -4.34
N GLY A 96 22.34 -8.95 -5.22
CA GLY A 96 23.72 -8.50 -5.29
C GLY A 96 23.94 -7.25 -6.16
N PRO A 97 25.16 -6.65 -6.09
CA PRO A 97 25.48 -5.43 -6.83
C PRO A 97 25.46 -5.59 -8.35
N ALA A 98 25.73 -6.81 -8.87
CA ALA A 98 25.71 -7.07 -10.30
C ALA A 98 24.28 -6.95 -10.87
N GLU A 99 23.30 -7.50 -10.16
CA GLU A 99 21.89 -7.40 -10.50
C GLU A 99 21.40 -5.95 -10.44
N ALA A 100 21.79 -5.21 -9.38
CA ALA A 100 21.47 -3.79 -9.24
C ALA A 100 21.98 -2.96 -10.42
N ARG A 101 23.22 -3.22 -10.90
CA ARG A 101 23.78 -2.54 -12.08
C ARG A 101 23.00 -2.83 -13.36
N LEU A 102 22.49 -4.06 -13.53
CA LEU A 102 21.67 -4.43 -14.69
C LEU A 102 20.33 -3.70 -14.67
N ILE A 103 19.64 -3.67 -13.53
CA ILE A 103 18.39 -2.92 -13.39
C ILE A 103 18.61 -1.43 -13.65
N LYS A 104 19.68 -0.84 -13.14
CA LYS A 104 20.02 0.59 -13.38
C LYS A 104 20.23 0.91 -14.86
N LYS A 105 20.76 -0.01 -15.66
CA LYS A 105 20.91 0.21 -17.10
C LYS A 105 19.56 0.29 -17.83
N ILE A 106 18.55 -0.47 -17.37
CA ILE A 106 17.23 -0.57 -18.02
C ILE A 106 16.29 0.50 -17.47
N SER A 107 16.35 0.72 -16.17
CA SER A 107 15.52 1.66 -15.44
C SER A 107 16.40 2.54 -14.53
N PRO A 108 17.05 3.59 -15.08
CA PRO A 108 18.01 4.41 -14.33
C PRO A 108 17.43 5.08 -13.08
N LYS A 109 16.13 5.36 -13.09
CA LYS A 109 15.39 6.02 -11.99
C LYS A 109 14.75 5.03 -11.01
N ALA A 110 14.85 3.72 -11.25
CA ALA A 110 14.22 2.73 -10.39
C ALA A 110 14.83 2.75 -8.97
N PRO A 111 14.02 2.80 -7.92
CA PRO A 111 14.48 2.56 -6.57
C PRO A 111 14.98 1.11 -6.44
N ILE A 112 16.21 0.95 -5.96
CA ILE A 112 16.86 -0.36 -5.83
C ILE A 112 17.45 -0.47 -4.44
N VAL A 113 17.21 -1.62 -3.80
CA VAL A 113 17.84 -2.01 -2.55
C VAL A 113 18.53 -3.36 -2.74
N VAL A 114 19.75 -3.48 -2.24
CA VAL A 114 20.52 -4.72 -2.26
C VAL A 114 20.48 -5.32 -0.87
N VAL A 115 19.93 -6.53 -0.76
CA VAL A 115 20.02 -7.39 0.42
C VAL A 115 20.68 -8.69 -0.05
N ALA A 116 21.90 -8.91 0.39
CA ALA A 116 22.67 -10.07 -0.05
C ALA A 116 22.06 -11.37 0.53
N ASN A 117 21.83 -12.34 -0.34
CA ASN A 117 21.36 -13.67 0.04
C ASN A 117 22.32 -14.81 -0.39
N GLU A 118 23.54 -14.45 -0.81
CA GLU A 118 24.48 -15.40 -1.46
C GLU A 118 25.06 -16.46 -0.52
N LYS A 119 24.82 -16.39 0.79
CA LYS A 119 25.41 -17.32 1.77
C LYS A 119 24.42 -17.73 2.86
N PHE A 120 23.40 -18.47 2.50
CA PHE A 120 22.50 -19.10 3.46
C PHE A 120 23.12 -20.37 4.06
N THR A 121 24.24 -20.24 4.76
CA THR A 121 24.91 -21.41 5.37
C THR A 121 24.94 -21.38 6.88
N SER A 122 24.57 -20.24 7.51
CA SER A 122 24.51 -20.12 8.97
C SER A 122 23.26 -19.40 9.46
N THR A 123 22.80 -19.72 10.68
CA THR A 123 21.65 -19.05 11.31
C THR A 123 21.88 -17.56 11.53
N THR A 124 23.13 -17.13 11.71
CA THR A 124 23.51 -15.72 11.88
C THR A 124 23.26 -14.94 10.59
N ASP A 125 23.58 -15.51 9.43
CA ASP A 125 23.37 -14.88 8.13
C ASP A 125 21.85 -14.74 7.84
N ALA A 126 21.06 -15.76 8.17
CA ALA A 126 19.61 -15.73 8.03
C ALA A 126 18.97 -14.61 8.87
N THR A 127 19.38 -14.46 10.13
CA THR A 127 18.86 -13.40 11.03
C THR A 127 19.23 -12.02 10.53
N THR A 128 20.46 -11.84 10.06
CA THR A 128 20.92 -10.56 9.47
C THR A 128 20.11 -10.21 8.22
N MET A 129 19.89 -11.17 7.33
CA MET A 129 19.07 -10.98 6.14
C MET A 129 17.62 -10.63 6.50
N LEU A 130 16.99 -11.35 7.43
CA LEU A 130 15.63 -11.07 7.87
C LEU A 130 15.51 -9.65 8.45
N ARG A 131 16.50 -9.19 9.22
CA ARG A 131 16.56 -7.82 9.73
C ARG A 131 16.61 -6.80 8.57
N GLN A 132 17.46 -7.03 7.58
CA GLN A 132 17.57 -6.16 6.41
C GLN A 132 16.27 -6.13 5.59
N PHE A 133 15.55 -7.25 5.47
CA PHE A 133 14.22 -7.26 4.84
C PHE A 133 13.19 -6.53 5.67
N ASN A 134 13.21 -6.68 7.00
CA ASN A 134 12.32 -5.91 7.88
C ASN A 134 12.54 -4.41 7.69
N GLU A 135 13.80 -3.95 7.72
CA GLU A 135 14.17 -2.55 7.47
C GLU A 135 13.71 -2.08 6.08
N LEU A 136 13.90 -2.90 5.04
CA LEU A 136 13.44 -2.62 3.68
C LEU A 136 11.92 -2.41 3.63
N TYR A 137 11.15 -3.30 4.25
CA TYR A 137 9.70 -3.23 4.23
C TYR A 137 9.17 -2.02 5.00
N VAL A 138 9.65 -1.80 6.22
CA VAL A 138 9.29 -0.66 7.07
C VAL A 138 9.62 0.66 6.35
N LYS A 139 10.81 0.77 5.78
CA LYS A 139 11.23 1.94 5.01
C LYS A 139 10.32 2.17 3.79
N THR A 140 10.09 1.13 2.97
CA THR A 140 9.27 1.23 1.76
C THR A 140 7.85 1.65 2.09
N TYR A 141 7.27 1.08 3.14
CA TYR A 141 5.94 1.43 3.61
C TYR A 141 5.87 2.89 4.10
N ASN A 142 6.81 3.30 4.95
CA ASN A 142 6.82 4.65 5.52
C ASN A 142 7.05 5.73 4.46
N GLU A 143 7.94 5.51 3.51
CA GLU A 143 8.15 6.43 2.37
C GLU A 143 6.89 6.55 1.52
N HIS A 144 6.21 5.43 1.28
CA HIS A 144 4.94 5.43 0.53
C HIS A 144 3.84 6.19 1.27
N GLU A 145 3.65 5.95 2.57
CA GLU A 145 2.66 6.67 3.39
C GLU A 145 2.99 8.18 3.46
N THR A 146 4.26 8.54 3.50
CA THR A 146 4.69 9.95 3.44
C THR A 146 4.26 10.60 2.13
N HIS A 147 4.46 9.95 0.99
CA HIS A 147 4.00 10.45 -0.31
C HIS A 147 2.47 10.57 -0.39
N VAL A 148 1.73 9.64 0.24
CA VAL A 148 0.26 9.75 0.33
C VAL A 148 -0.13 10.98 1.14
N LYS A 149 0.50 11.22 2.31
CA LYS A 149 0.27 12.40 3.14
C LYS A 149 0.54 13.69 2.36
N GLU A 150 1.70 13.77 1.71
CA GLU A 150 2.08 14.93 0.89
C GLU A 150 1.07 15.18 -0.25
N SER A 151 0.62 14.13 -0.92
CA SER A 151 -0.40 14.22 -1.97
C SER A 151 -1.74 14.75 -1.45
N ILE A 152 -2.17 14.30 -0.27
CA ILE A 152 -3.38 14.80 0.39
C ILE A 152 -3.19 16.27 0.78
N GLN A 153 -2.08 16.62 1.43
CA GLN A 153 -1.79 18.01 1.81
C GLN A 153 -1.74 18.94 0.59
N GLN A 154 -1.20 18.48 -0.52
CA GLN A 154 -1.20 19.24 -1.77
C GLN A 154 -2.63 19.54 -2.27
N LYS A 155 -3.54 18.58 -2.18
CA LYS A 155 -4.95 18.76 -2.55
C LYS A 155 -5.68 19.75 -1.64
N LEU A 156 -5.24 19.86 -0.39
CA LEU A 156 -5.85 20.70 0.64
C LEU A 156 -5.34 22.14 0.66
N LYS A 157 -4.35 22.50 -0.16
CA LYS A 157 -3.76 23.85 -0.16
C LYS A 157 -4.75 25.00 -0.40
N GLY A 158 -5.87 24.72 -1.07
CA GLY A 158 -6.91 25.72 -1.33
C GLY A 158 -8.01 25.80 -0.27
N VAL A 159 -7.95 24.97 0.79
CA VAL A 159 -8.92 24.95 1.88
C VAL A 159 -8.36 25.77 3.04
N SER A 160 -9.01 26.90 3.37
CA SER A 160 -8.55 27.85 4.40
C SER A 160 -9.05 27.50 5.80
N ASP A 161 -10.24 26.91 5.92
CA ASP A 161 -10.83 26.49 7.17
C ASP A 161 -10.18 25.19 7.67
N GLU A 162 -9.59 25.23 8.88
CA GLU A 162 -8.86 24.06 9.42
C GLU A 162 -9.80 22.90 9.82
N ALA A 163 -11.01 23.16 10.26
CA ALA A 163 -11.98 22.11 10.58
C ALA A 163 -12.40 21.38 9.30
N ILE A 164 -12.77 22.13 8.26
CA ILE A 164 -13.09 21.58 6.94
C ILE A 164 -11.89 20.81 6.37
N LYS A 165 -10.70 21.36 6.47
CA LYS A 165 -9.46 20.76 5.98
C LYS A 165 -9.18 19.41 6.64
N ASN A 166 -9.36 19.30 7.95
CA ASN A 166 -9.19 18.07 8.71
C ASN A 166 -10.21 17.00 8.31
N ILE A 167 -11.50 17.36 8.20
CA ILE A 167 -12.56 16.44 7.75
C ILE A 167 -12.28 15.94 6.31
N ILE A 168 -11.95 16.85 5.39
CA ILE A 168 -11.62 16.49 4.01
C ILE A 168 -10.37 15.60 3.95
N ALA A 169 -9.36 15.87 4.78
CA ALA A 169 -8.18 15.00 4.86
C ALA A 169 -8.57 13.58 5.24
N LEU A 170 -9.39 13.39 6.26
CA LEU A 170 -9.86 12.07 6.69
C LEU A 170 -10.71 11.38 5.62
N LEU A 171 -11.58 12.10 4.90
CA LEU A 171 -12.31 11.56 3.76
C LEU A 171 -11.39 11.11 2.63
N LEU A 172 -10.32 11.86 2.34
CA LEU A 172 -9.31 11.47 1.35
C LEU A 172 -8.51 10.23 1.81
N TYR A 173 -8.18 10.14 3.12
CA TYR A 173 -7.56 8.92 3.67
C TYR A 173 -8.51 7.73 3.60
N LEU A 174 -9.80 7.92 3.88
CA LEU A 174 -10.80 6.87 3.74
C LEU A 174 -10.94 6.41 2.28
N GLN A 175 -10.92 7.34 1.32
CA GLN A 175 -10.93 7.01 -0.10
C GLN A 175 -9.68 6.22 -0.52
N TYR A 176 -8.53 6.57 0.04
CA TYR A 176 -7.28 5.85 -0.17
C TYR A 176 -7.33 4.44 0.45
N ALA A 177 -7.78 4.33 1.70
CA ALA A 177 -7.94 3.04 2.39
C ALA A 177 -8.94 2.12 1.67
N TYR A 178 -10.05 2.67 1.18
CA TYR A 178 -11.02 1.95 0.37
C TYR A 178 -10.40 1.39 -0.92
N LYS A 179 -9.60 2.20 -1.64
CA LYS A 179 -8.90 1.79 -2.85
C LYS A 179 -7.93 0.64 -2.59
N ARG A 180 -7.31 0.61 -1.41
CA ARG A 180 -6.41 -0.46 -0.94
C ARG A 180 -7.16 -1.69 -0.40
N GLU A 181 -8.47 -1.60 -0.24
CA GLU A 181 -9.28 -2.64 0.42
C GLU A 181 -8.88 -2.88 1.89
N THR A 182 -8.46 -1.80 2.60
CA THR A 182 -7.90 -1.85 3.98
C THR A 182 -8.45 -0.71 4.83
N ILE A 183 -9.76 -0.63 5.03
CA ILE A 183 -10.37 0.39 5.88
C ILE A 183 -10.20 -0.04 7.34
N ARG A 184 -9.47 0.75 8.13
CA ARG A 184 -9.32 0.49 9.57
C ARG A 184 -10.45 1.14 10.34
N GLN A 185 -11.02 0.42 11.33
CA GLN A 185 -12.07 0.97 12.20
C GLN A 185 -11.61 2.28 12.86
N THR A 186 -10.36 2.37 13.29
CA THR A 186 -9.80 3.60 13.89
C THR A 186 -9.86 4.83 12.99
N LEU A 187 -9.83 4.66 11.66
CA LEU A 187 -9.99 5.76 10.72
C LEU A 187 -11.46 6.24 10.66
N LEU A 188 -12.42 5.32 10.74
CA LEU A 188 -13.84 5.63 10.79
C LEU A 188 -14.17 6.36 12.10
N ASP A 189 -13.64 5.89 13.23
CA ASP A 189 -13.83 6.49 14.53
C ASP A 189 -13.23 7.91 14.56
N SER A 190 -12.02 8.08 14.05
CA SER A 190 -11.38 9.41 13.94
C SER A 190 -12.18 10.38 13.08
N LEU A 191 -12.78 9.91 11.97
CA LEU A 191 -13.63 10.76 11.13
C LEU A 191 -14.92 11.12 11.84
N SER A 192 -15.57 10.15 12.50
CA SER A 192 -16.77 10.38 13.31
C SER A 192 -16.51 11.40 14.44
N ASP A 193 -15.45 11.18 15.22
CA ASP A 193 -15.08 12.08 16.32
C ASP A 193 -14.77 13.50 15.82
N THR A 194 -14.09 13.62 14.67
CA THR A 194 -13.80 14.92 14.08
C THR A 194 -15.07 15.63 13.64
N LEU A 195 -16.04 14.93 13.03
CA LEU A 195 -17.33 15.50 12.64
C LEU A 195 -18.15 15.97 13.84
N ILE A 196 -18.15 15.21 14.94
CA ILE A 196 -18.89 15.55 16.16
C ILE A 196 -18.29 16.77 16.89
N ASN A 197 -16.95 16.87 16.90
CA ASN A 197 -16.24 17.85 17.72
C ASN A 197 -15.78 19.10 16.95
N SER A 198 -16.05 19.19 15.63
CA SER A 198 -15.65 20.34 14.83
C SER A 198 -16.82 21.29 14.59
N ASP A 199 -16.55 22.59 14.75
CA ASP A 199 -17.44 23.66 14.32
C ASP A 199 -16.95 24.19 12.96
N TYR A 200 -17.81 24.14 11.95
CA TYR A 200 -17.49 24.58 10.58
C TYR A 200 -18.74 25.09 9.85
N ASP A 201 -18.54 25.97 8.87
CA ASP A 201 -19.60 26.42 7.97
C ASP A 201 -20.03 25.29 7.03
N GLU A 202 -21.27 24.81 7.18
CA GLU A 202 -21.82 23.73 6.36
C GLU A 202 -21.88 24.09 4.86
N ALA A 203 -22.16 25.36 4.52
CA ALA A 203 -22.22 25.78 3.13
C ALA A 203 -20.82 25.76 2.49
N ALA A 204 -19.80 26.23 3.20
CA ALA A 204 -18.40 26.16 2.78
C ALA A 204 -17.93 24.70 2.67
N MET A 205 -18.33 23.83 3.61
CA MET A 205 -18.02 22.41 3.57
C MET A 205 -18.63 21.74 2.33
N ARG A 206 -19.92 21.94 2.06
CA ARG A 206 -20.60 21.41 0.85
C ARG A 206 -19.95 21.91 -0.42
N GLN A 207 -19.61 23.19 -0.51
CA GLN A 207 -18.92 23.74 -1.66
C GLN A 207 -17.54 23.13 -1.86
N THR A 208 -16.79 22.89 -0.78
CA THR A 208 -15.48 22.24 -0.81
C THR A 208 -15.61 20.80 -1.34
N LEU A 209 -16.59 20.03 -0.85
CA LEU A 209 -16.86 18.66 -1.33
C LEU A 209 -17.19 18.63 -2.83
N ILE A 210 -17.98 19.61 -3.32
CA ILE A 210 -18.30 19.74 -4.75
C ILE A 210 -17.04 20.04 -5.56
N ASN A 211 -16.25 21.04 -5.15
CA ASN A 211 -15.04 21.47 -5.85
C ASN A 211 -14.01 20.32 -5.95
N MET A 212 -13.92 19.50 -4.92
CA MET A 212 -13.01 18.34 -4.85
C MET A 212 -13.61 17.06 -5.46
N ARG A 213 -14.85 17.09 -5.95
CA ARG A 213 -15.59 15.93 -6.49
C ARG A 213 -15.71 14.78 -5.49
N LEU A 214 -15.90 15.12 -4.22
CA LEU A 214 -16.02 14.16 -3.12
C LEU A 214 -17.46 13.97 -2.63
N SER A 215 -18.45 14.72 -3.13
CA SER A 215 -19.82 14.74 -2.60
C SER A 215 -20.46 13.35 -2.51
N SER A 216 -20.41 12.55 -3.59
CA SER A 216 -20.97 11.19 -3.58
C SER A 216 -20.22 10.27 -2.62
N PHE A 217 -18.87 10.36 -2.59
CA PHE A 217 -18.07 9.54 -1.68
C PHE A 217 -18.33 9.93 -0.22
N ALA A 218 -18.46 11.23 0.08
CA ALA A 218 -18.81 11.72 1.40
C ALA A 218 -20.20 11.22 1.84
N ALA A 219 -21.21 11.28 0.97
CA ALA A 219 -22.56 10.77 1.27
C ALA A 219 -22.57 9.27 1.61
N SER A 220 -21.82 8.46 0.85
CA SER A 220 -21.65 7.03 1.16
C SER A 220 -20.83 6.82 2.43
N SER A 221 -19.83 7.68 2.71
CA SER A 221 -19.06 7.64 3.95
C SER A 221 -19.92 7.98 5.17
N MET A 222 -20.84 8.92 5.08
CA MET A 222 -21.80 9.22 6.17
C MET A 222 -22.67 8.00 6.50
N ALA A 223 -23.20 7.30 5.49
CA ALA A 223 -23.96 6.08 5.70
C ALA A 223 -23.11 4.95 6.32
N LEU A 224 -21.82 4.85 5.96
CA LEU A 224 -20.91 3.90 6.59
C LEU A 224 -20.64 4.24 8.05
N LEU A 225 -20.45 5.53 8.39
CA LEU A 225 -20.24 5.99 9.76
C LEU A 225 -21.49 5.82 10.63
N GLU A 226 -22.68 6.03 10.08
CA GLU A 226 -23.95 5.72 10.74
C GLU A 226 -24.02 4.24 11.14
N GLU A 227 -23.65 3.34 10.22
CA GLU A 227 -23.67 1.89 10.47
C GLU A 227 -22.58 1.42 11.45
N LYS A 228 -21.35 1.97 11.35
CA LYS A 228 -20.14 1.43 12.01
C LYS A 228 -19.65 2.23 13.22
N SER A 229 -19.94 3.52 13.28
CA SER A 229 -19.51 4.43 14.37
C SER A 229 -20.68 5.18 15.01
N HIS A 230 -21.91 4.81 14.67
CA HIS A 230 -23.16 5.38 15.22
C HIS A 230 -23.25 6.92 15.09
N LEU A 231 -22.66 7.49 14.01
CA LEU A 231 -22.76 8.90 13.72
C LEU A 231 -24.22 9.28 13.46
N THR A 232 -24.73 10.29 14.17
CA THR A 232 -26.10 10.75 13.99
C THR A 232 -26.20 11.83 12.88
N GLU A 233 -27.37 11.91 12.24
CA GLU A 233 -27.64 12.78 11.10
C GLU A 233 -27.28 14.25 11.37
N GLY A 234 -27.46 14.73 12.62
CA GLY A 234 -27.17 16.11 13.00
C GLY A 234 -25.69 16.53 12.90
N PHE A 235 -24.77 15.59 12.78
CA PHE A 235 -23.32 15.86 12.58
C PHE A 235 -22.84 15.61 11.14
N MET A 236 -23.75 15.25 10.24
CA MET A 236 -23.38 14.92 8.85
C MET A 236 -23.36 16.17 7.97
N PRO A 237 -22.23 16.52 7.33
CA PRO A 237 -22.14 17.69 6.45
C PRO A 237 -22.94 17.53 5.14
N VAL A 238 -23.29 16.29 4.81
CA VAL A 238 -24.14 15.91 3.67
C VAL A 238 -25.06 14.78 4.09
N ALA A 239 -26.23 14.70 3.48
CA ALA A 239 -27.15 13.59 3.71
C ALA A 239 -26.48 12.24 3.39
N SER A 240 -26.72 11.24 4.25
CA SER A 240 -26.23 9.89 4.05
C SER A 240 -26.86 9.22 2.82
N SER A 241 -26.10 8.37 2.12
CA SER A 241 -26.56 7.61 0.96
C SER A 241 -26.15 6.16 1.09
N ALA A 242 -27.11 5.29 1.39
CA ALA A 242 -26.90 3.85 1.54
C ALA A 242 -26.88 3.14 0.17
N ASP A 243 -25.88 3.44 -0.65
CA ASP A 243 -25.75 2.91 -2.01
C ASP A 243 -24.89 1.61 -2.05
N LYS A 244 -24.58 1.15 -3.29
CA LYS A 244 -23.73 -0.03 -3.49
C LYS A 244 -22.31 0.17 -2.97
N LEU A 245 -21.84 1.41 -2.90
CA LEU A 245 -20.50 1.73 -2.43
C LEU A 245 -20.36 1.44 -0.94
N VAL A 246 -21.35 1.77 -0.12
CA VAL A 246 -21.38 1.45 1.33
C VAL A 246 -21.21 -0.04 1.57
N LYS A 247 -22.01 -0.86 0.87
CA LYS A 247 -21.91 -2.32 0.97
C LYS A 247 -20.54 -2.86 0.56
N HIS A 248 -19.89 -2.17 -0.39
CA HIS A 248 -18.56 -2.55 -0.84
C HIS A 248 -17.48 -2.11 0.14
N MET A 249 -17.58 -0.90 0.70
CA MET A 249 -16.67 -0.39 1.72
C MET A 249 -16.72 -1.24 3.01
N SER A 250 -17.91 -1.63 3.46
CA SER A 250 -18.11 -2.46 4.65
C SER A 250 -17.37 -3.80 4.60
N LYS A 251 -17.10 -4.35 3.41
CA LYS A 251 -16.31 -5.59 3.23
C LYS A 251 -14.84 -5.44 3.52
N TYR A 252 -14.32 -4.22 3.47
CA TYR A 252 -12.89 -3.91 3.59
C TYR A 252 -12.50 -3.36 4.95
N ILE A 253 -13.42 -3.35 5.91
CA ILE A 253 -13.15 -2.94 7.29
C ILE A 253 -12.36 -4.06 7.98
N ILE A 254 -11.23 -3.69 8.60
CA ILE A 254 -10.30 -4.57 9.31
C ILE A 254 -9.97 -4.03 10.69
#